data_0dd6ce5d6115a8e804190e2f189476f9
#
_entry.id   0dd6ce5d6115a8e804190e2f189476f9
#
_cell.length_a   1.000
_cell.length_b   1.000
_cell.length_c   1.000
_cell.angle_alpha   90.00
_cell.angle_beta   90.00
_cell.angle_gamma   90.00
#
_symmetry.space_group_name_H-M   'P 1'
#
loop_
_entity.id
_entity.type
_entity.pdbx_description
1 polymer ?
#
loop_
_entity_poly.entity_id
_entity_poly.type
_entity_poly.pdbx_seq_one_letter_code
_entity_poly.pdbx_strand_id
1 'polypeptide(L)'
;MSAIEQVEGVGSIPHGYYKREQALTGVVLLPGQERHDTGEHPENARRLPGVVERLRASADWERLFVMHPRHAREEDLIRSHDPRYVESIRRADRDGPVWLDTDTKAGPGSYDLATLATGAALTAVDAVAMEAYHRPDSLFCLTRPPGHHAPPDRAMGFCLFNHVSVAARYAQATYPIERVAIVDWDVHHGNGTQEIHYDDPSVLFCSLHQWPLYPGTGWLEETGTGEGTGFNANVPMPPGCGDREYLEALDAVVLPLLDAYDPQLLIVSAGQDCHAADPLANQMVSAAGFRAMAQRMAAFASGRKIGLVVVHEGGYNVATLPQVDHAILGGLGGFETDLEDPFAAGAPPAEGWPQRLAEVRRAIGRHWPEVR
;
A
#
# COMPACT_ATOMS: atom_id res chain seq x y z
N MET A 1 -15.02 28.47 -20.28
CA MET A 1 -14.30 27.25 -20.68
C MET A 1 -13.32 27.00 -19.56
N SER A 2 -13.65 26.01 -18.73
CA SER A 2 -13.01 25.76 -17.44
C SER A 2 -11.77 24.88 -17.59
N ALA A 3 -10.81 25.02 -16.66
CA ALA A 3 -9.51 24.37 -16.60
C ALA A 3 -9.53 22.82 -16.50
N ILE A 4 -10.62 22.16 -16.85
CA ILE A 4 -10.81 20.70 -16.77
C ILE A 4 -10.27 19.96 -18.00
N GLU A 5 -9.92 20.69 -19.09
CA GLU A 5 -9.51 20.06 -20.36
C GLU A 5 -8.00 19.77 -20.50
N GLN A 6 -7.18 19.93 -19.47
CA GLN A 6 -5.73 19.73 -19.58
C GLN A 6 -5.10 18.73 -18.59
N VAL A 7 -5.88 17.80 -18.03
CA VAL A 7 -5.29 16.64 -17.35
C VAL A 7 -5.23 15.49 -18.37
N GLU A 8 -4.13 15.41 -19.10
CA GLU A 8 -3.82 14.24 -19.93
C GLU A 8 -3.74 13.01 -19.03
N GLY A 9 -4.67 12.06 -19.21
CA GLY A 9 -4.67 10.78 -18.48
C GLY A 9 -5.98 10.44 -17.77
N VAL A 10 -6.99 11.30 -17.78
CA VAL A 10 -8.30 10.95 -17.21
C VAL A 10 -9.03 10.05 -18.20
N GLY A 11 -9.11 8.75 -17.89
CA GLY A 11 -9.96 7.82 -18.61
C GLY A 11 -11.40 8.32 -18.64
N SER A 12 -12.16 7.96 -19.68
CA SER A 12 -13.55 8.35 -19.84
C SER A 12 -14.36 7.98 -18.59
N ILE A 13 -14.92 9.00 -17.94
CA ILE A 13 -15.87 8.81 -16.83
C ILE A 13 -17.10 8.07 -17.41
N PRO A 14 -17.53 6.95 -16.82
CA PRO A 14 -18.76 6.30 -17.28
C PRO A 14 -19.94 7.27 -17.17
N HIS A 15 -20.61 7.54 -18.29
CA HIS A 15 -21.81 8.39 -18.31
C HIS A 15 -23.01 7.61 -17.74
N GLY A 16 -23.14 7.57 -16.41
CA GLY A 16 -24.29 7.02 -15.71
C GLY A 16 -24.64 7.89 -14.51
N TYR A 17 -25.90 8.21 -14.33
CA TYR A 17 -26.43 8.84 -13.11
C TYR A 17 -26.28 7.84 -11.94
N TYR A 18 -25.16 7.87 -11.22
CA TYR A 18 -25.00 7.09 -10.01
C TYR A 18 -25.63 7.81 -8.83
N LYS A 19 -26.64 7.19 -8.23
CA LYS A 19 -27.09 7.57 -6.90
C LYS A 19 -25.91 7.37 -5.92
N ARG A 20 -25.65 8.33 -5.07
CA ARG A 20 -24.58 8.41 -4.05
C ARG A 20 -24.69 7.36 -2.92
N GLU A 21 -25.17 6.16 -3.21
CA GLU A 21 -25.35 5.07 -2.24
C GLU A 21 -24.20 4.05 -2.26
N GLN A 22 -23.27 4.17 -3.22
CA GLN A 22 -22.08 3.28 -3.30
C GLN A 22 -20.81 4.11 -3.34
N ALA A 23 -19.77 3.63 -2.64
CA ALA A 23 -18.43 4.18 -2.70
C ALA A 23 -17.89 4.09 -4.14
N LEU A 24 -17.30 5.18 -4.62
CA LEU A 24 -16.66 5.22 -5.92
C LEU A 24 -15.21 4.77 -5.75
N THR A 25 -14.89 3.58 -6.27
CA THR A 25 -13.53 3.05 -6.24
C THR A 25 -12.97 2.89 -7.64
N GLY A 26 -11.65 2.84 -7.76
CA GLY A 26 -11.01 2.64 -9.04
C GLY A 26 -9.63 2.01 -8.94
N VAL A 27 -9.00 1.88 -10.08
CA VAL A 27 -7.69 1.26 -10.23
C VAL A 27 -6.78 2.13 -11.08
N VAL A 28 -5.52 2.27 -10.66
CA VAL A 28 -4.46 2.89 -11.45
C VAL A 28 -3.61 1.78 -12.05
N LEU A 29 -3.63 1.66 -13.38
CA LEU A 29 -2.97 0.58 -14.12
C LEU A 29 -1.61 1.03 -14.64
N LEU A 30 -0.55 0.32 -14.26
CA LEU A 30 0.79 0.53 -14.78
C LEU A 30 0.99 -0.21 -16.11
N PRO A 31 1.31 0.48 -17.22
CA PRO A 31 1.77 -0.17 -18.45
C PRO A 31 3.27 -0.50 -18.37
N GLY A 32 3.70 -1.49 -19.16
CA GLY A 32 5.12 -1.76 -19.40
C GLY A 32 5.87 -2.34 -18.19
N GLN A 33 5.19 -3.14 -17.39
CA GLN A 33 5.76 -3.75 -16.20
C GLN A 33 6.95 -4.68 -16.48
N GLU A 34 7.02 -5.22 -17.67
CA GLU A 34 8.13 -6.04 -18.17
C GLU A 34 9.45 -5.27 -18.30
N ARG A 35 9.42 -3.94 -18.32
CA ARG A 35 10.62 -3.10 -18.42
C ARG A 35 11.55 -3.20 -17.21
N HIS A 36 11.02 -3.48 -16.03
CA HIS A 36 11.84 -3.86 -14.87
C HIS A 36 12.07 -5.37 -14.89
N ASP A 37 13.10 -5.80 -15.60
CA ASP A 37 13.42 -7.21 -15.79
C ASP A 37 14.28 -7.76 -14.63
N THR A 38 13.65 -8.52 -13.77
CA THR A 38 14.28 -9.23 -12.66
C THR A 38 14.57 -10.71 -12.97
N GLY A 39 14.14 -11.21 -14.15
CA GLY A 39 14.27 -12.61 -14.54
C GLY A 39 13.35 -13.54 -13.74
N GLU A 40 13.92 -14.66 -13.23
CA GLU A 40 13.18 -15.66 -12.44
C GLU A 40 13.05 -15.28 -10.93
N HIS A 41 13.30 -14.03 -10.60
CA HIS A 41 13.13 -13.51 -9.24
C HIS A 41 11.66 -13.61 -8.77
N PRO A 42 11.37 -13.78 -7.46
CA PRO A 42 9.98 -13.74 -6.96
C PRO A 42 9.25 -12.46 -7.36
N GLU A 43 9.91 -11.29 -7.21
CA GLU A 43 9.42 -10.02 -7.73
C GLU A 43 9.73 -9.95 -9.23
N ASN A 44 8.79 -10.32 -10.08
CA ASN A 44 8.95 -10.36 -11.55
C ASN A 44 7.69 -9.85 -12.29
N ALA A 45 7.83 -9.62 -13.58
CA ALA A 45 6.80 -9.04 -14.42
C ALA A 45 5.51 -9.87 -14.55
N ARG A 46 5.50 -11.14 -14.13
CA ARG A 46 4.30 -12.02 -14.18
C ARG A 46 3.32 -11.75 -13.05
N ARG A 47 3.69 -10.96 -12.03
CA ARG A 47 2.85 -10.72 -10.85
C ARG A 47 1.50 -10.09 -11.20
N LEU A 48 1.46 -9.04 -11.98
CA LEU A 48 0.26 -8.23 -12.18
C LEU A 48 -0.54 -8.45 -13.48
N PRO A 49 -0.01 -9.03 -14.56
CA PRO A 49 -0.80 -9.25 -15.78
C PRO A 49 -2.09 -10.03 -15.55
N GLY A 50 -2.04 -11.12 -14.77
CA GLY A 50 -3.21 -11.93 -14.42
C GLY A 50 -4.25 -11.17 -13.58
N VAL A 51 -3.82 -10.22 -12.76
CA VAL A 51 -4.72 -9.31 -12.02
C VAL A 51 -5.51 -8.45 -12.99
N VAL A 52 -4.83 -7.79 -13.93
CA VAL A 52 -5.47 -6.92 -14.92
C VAL A 52 -6.41 -7.72 -15.82
N GLU A 53 -6.02 -8.93 -16.23
CA GLU A 53 -6.86 -9.83 -17.04
C GLU A 53 -8.14 -10.21 -16.29
N ARG A 54 -8.03 -10.65 -15.02
CA ARG A 54 -9.19 -10.98 -14.18
C ARG A 54 -10.14 -9.80 -14.01
N LEU A 55 -9.61 -8.62 -13.72
CA LEU A 55 -10.43 -7.42 -13.54
C LEU A 55 -11.20 -7.08 -14.81
N ARG A 56 -10.53 -7.08 -15.95
CA ARG A 56 -11.16 -6.79 -17.26
C ARG A 56 -12.21 -7.82 -17.66
N ALA A 57 -12.06 -9.08 -17.26
CA ALA A 57 -13.01 -10.15 -17.54
C ALA A 57 -14.20 -10.14 -16.56
N SER A 58 -14.12 -9.44 -15.45
CA SER A 58 -15.17 -9.38 -14.42
C SER A 58 -16.28 -8.41 -14.81
N ALA A 59 -17.51 -8.67 -14.32
CA ALA A 59 -18.63 -7.71 -14.42
C ALA A 59 -18.38 -6.41 -13.62
N ASP A 60 -17.41 -6.41 -12.72
CA ASP A 60 -17.10 -5.28 -11.87
C ASP A 60 -16.26 -4.22 -12.60
N TRP A 61 -15.63 -4.58 -13.72
CA TRP A 61 -14.80 -3.65 -14.51
C TRP A 61 -15.52 -2.35 -14.85
N GLU A 62 -16.79 -2.42 -15.24
CA GLU A 62 -17.59 -1.25 -15.61
C GLU A 62 -17.95 -0.34 -14.41
N ARG A 63 -17.67 -0.79 -13.20
CA ARG A 63 -17.90 -0.03 -11.96
C ARG A 63 -16.65 0.73 -11.51
N LEU A 64 -15.48 0.39 -12.06
CA LEU A 64 -14.20 0.93 -11.63
C LEU A 64 -13.84 2.20 -12.41
N PHE A 65 -13.33 3.19 -11.69
CA PHE A 65 -12.54 4.25 -12.32
C PHE A 65 -11.20 3.68 -12.76
N VAL A 66 -10.94 3.69 -14.05
CA VAL A 66 -9.65 3.23 -14.58
C VAL A 66 -8.80 4.44 -14.93
N MET A 67 -7.65 4.54 -14.27
CA MET A 67 -6.69 5.61 -14.46
C MET A 67 -5.34 5.09 -14.92
N HIS A 68 -4.58 5.95 -15.59
CA HIS A 68 -3.19 5.69 -15.95
C HIS A 68 -2.27 6.67 -15.21
N PRO A 69 -1.12 6.19 -14.74
CA PRO A 69 -0.21 7.03 -13.97
C PRO A 69 0.52 8.04 -14.86
N ARG A 70 0.88 9.18 -14.28
CA ARG A 70 1.98 10.01 -14.75
C ARG A 70 3.30 9.52 -14.15
N HIS A 71 4.43 9.91 -14.72
CA HIS A 71 5.70 9.71 -14.02
C HIS A 71 5.83 10.65 -12.83
N ALA A 72 6.39 10.15 -11.72
CA ALA A 72 6.89 11.01 -10.67
C ALA A 72 8.12 11.79 -11.21
N ARG A 73 8.17 13.09 -10.92
CA ARG A 73 9.32 13.92 -11.25
C ARG A 73 10.41 13.74 -10.20
N GLU A 74 11.62 14.15 -10.54
CA GLU A 74 12.73 14.14 -9.57
C GLU A 74 12.39 14.94 -8.31
N GLU A 75 11.73 16.10 -8.47
CA GLU A 75 11.28 16.94 -7.36
C GLU A 75 10.27 16.23 -6.43
N ASP A 76 9.50 15.29 -6.95
CA ASP A 76 8.58 14.45 -6.15
C ASP A 76 9.37 13.40 -5.35
N LEU A 77 10.32 12.73 -6.01
CA LEU A 77 11.13 11.66 -5.39
C LEU A 77 12.02 12.18 -4.26
N ILE A 78 12.66 13.34 -4.45
CA ILE A 78 13.57 13.91 -3.44
C ILE A 78 12.85 14.47 -2.20
N ARG A 79 11.52 14.41 -2.14
CA ARG A 79 10.76 14.67 -0.91
C ARG A 79 10.98 13.60 0.15
N SER A 80 11.35 12.38 -0.28
CA SER A 80 11.55 11.22 0.59
C SER A 80 12.90 10.54 0.40
N HIS A 81 13.60 10.83 -0.69
CA HIS A 81 14.87 10.19 -1.04
C HIS A 81 16.00 11.19 -1.24
N ASP A 82 17.22 10.79 -0.87
CA ASP A 82 18.44 11.57 -1.16
C ASP A 82 18.61 11.75 -2.68
N PRO A 83 18.89 12.96 -3.16
CA PRO A 83 19.12 13.20 -4.59
C PRO A 83 20.23 12.34 -5.21
N ARG A 84 21.28 12.01 -4.43
CA ARG A 84 22.37 11.13 -4.89
C ARG A 84 21.88 9.71 -5.07
N TYR A 85 20.98 9.26 -4.20
CA TYR A 85 20.35 7.96 -4.32
C TYR A 85 19.46 7.89 -5.57
N VAL A 86 18.60 8.88 -5.80
CA VAL A 86 17.75 8.96 -7.01
C VAL A 86 18.63 8.89 -8.28
N GLU A 87 19.74 9.64 -8.32
CA GLU A 87 20.68 9.57 -9.45
C GLU A 87 21.38 8.21 -9.55
N SER A 88 21.63 7.51 -8.43
CA SER A 88 22.22 6.17 -8.47
C SER A 88 21.31 5.14 -9.16
N ILE A 89 20.00 5.19 -8.91
CA ILE A 89 19.01 4.34 -9.58
C ILE A 89 18.92 4.70 -11.08
N ARG A 90 18.97 5.98 -11.42
CA ARG A 90 19.02 6.44 -12.82
C ARG A 90 20.27 5.94 -13.54
N ARG A 91 21.41 5.84 -12.86
CA ARG A 91 22.65 5.25 -13.44
C ARG A 91 22.51 3.77 -13.64
N ALA A 92 21.95 3.04 -12.68
CA ALA A 92 21.69 1.60 -12.82
C ALA A 92 20.81 1.29 -14.05
N ASP A 93 19.85 2.17 -14.34
CA ASP A 93 19.01 2.07 -15.54
C ASP A 93 19.81 2.21 -16.86
N ARG A 94 20.81 3.11 -16.89
CA ARG A 94 21.64 3.38 -18.08
C ARG A 94 22.76 2.34 -18.28
N ASP A 95 23.41 1.96 -17.17
CA ASP A 95 24.70 1.26 -17.24
C ASP A 95 24.53 -0.28 -17.29
N GLY A 96 23.30 -0.77 -17.15
CA GLY A 96 22.95 -2.19 -17.23
C GLY A 96 22.58 -2.81 -15.89
N PRO A 97 22.19 -4.08 -15.88
CA PRO A 97 21.68 -4.71 -14.68
C PRO A 97 22.72 -4.78 -13.57
N VAL A 98 22.32 -4.36 -12.36
CA VAL A 98 23.14 -4.36 -11.15
C VAL A 98 22.32 -4.83 -9.95
N TRP A 99 22.94 -5.53 -9.03
CA TRP A 99 22.39 -5.81 -7.72
C TRP A 99 22.72 -4.62 -6.81
N LEU A 100 21.65 -3.96 -6.31
CA LEU A 100 21.75 -2.81 -5.40
C LEU A 100 21.86 -3.25 -3.94
N ASP A 101 21.33 -4.42 -3.66
CA ASP A 101 21.38 -5.13 -2.40
C ASP A 101 21.48 -6.64 -2.71
N THR A 102 21.46 -7.49 -1.68
CA THR A 102 21.55 -8.96 -1.83
C THR A 102 20.45 -9.56 -2.71
N ASP A 103 19.30 -8.90 -2.76
CA ASP A 103 18.08 -9.37 -3.45
C ASP A 103 17.35 -8.28 -4.26
N THR A 104 17.91 -7.10 -4.37
CA THR A 104 17.29 -5.99 -5.11
C THR A 104 18.06 -5.67 -6.37
N LYS A 105 17.46 -5.95 -7.52
CA LYS A 105 18.05 -5.76 -8.85
C LYS A 105 17.49 -4.52 -9.52
N ALA A 106 18.32 -3.78 -10.23
CA ALA A 106 17.93 -2.73 -11.17
C ALA A 106 18.67 -2.86 -12.50
N GLY A 107 18.10 -2.39 -13.57
CA GLY A 107 18.66 -2.42 -14.92
C GLY A 107 17.85 -1.54 -15.87
N PRO A 108 18.08 -1.64 -17.20
CA PRO A 108 17.39 -0.84 -18.18
C PRO A 108 15.87 -0.94 -18.04
N GLY A 109 15.20 0.22 -17.93
CA GLY A 109 13.76 0.35 -17.71
C GLY A 109 13.32 0.33 -16.25
N SER A 110 14.21 0.02 -15.29
CA SER A 110 13.87 -0.04 -13.87
C SER A 110 13.55 1.34 -13.29
N TYR A 111 14.36 2.36 -13.60
CA TYR A 111 14.11 3.73 -13.15
C TYR A 111 12.81 4.27 -13.75
N ASP A 112 12.60 4.05 -15.04
CA ASP A 112 11.41 4.50 -15.75
C ASP A 112 10.14 3.88 -15.14
N LEU A 113 10.14 2.55 -14.90
CA LEU A 113 8.99 1.89 -14.28
C LEU A 113 8.81 2.29 -12.81
N ALA A 114 9.88 2.44 -12.02
CA ALA A 114 9.79 2.85 -10.63
C ALA A 114 9.25 4.28 -10.47
N THR A 115 9.63 5.21 -11.37
CA THR A 115 9.05 6.56 -11.40
C THR A 115 7.58 6.55 -11.82
N LEU A 116 7.19 5.63 -12.71
CA LEU A 116 5.79 5.46 -13.09
C LEU A 116 4.97 4.83 -11.94
N ALA A 117 5.54 3.86 -11.21
CA ALA A 117 4.92 3.25 -10.03
C ALA A 117 4.70 4.30 -8.91
N THR A 118 5.72 5.11 -8.61
CA THR A 118 5.55 6.24 -7.69
C THR A 118 4.48 7.21 -8.20
N GLY A 119 4.53 7.53 -9.49
CA GLY A 119 3.56 8.40 -10.15
C GLY A 119 2.13 7.89 -10.11
N ALA A 120 1.92 6.56 -10.00
CA ALA A 120 0.58 5.98 -9.79
C ALA A 120 0.01 6.41 -8.44
N ALA A 121 0.82 6.34 -7.37
CA ALA A 121 0.41 6.80 -6.05
C ALA A 121 0.11 8.31 -6.04
N LEU A 122 0.92 9.12 -6.75
CA LEU A 122 0.67 10.56 -6.89
C LEU A 122 -0.61 10.84 -7.67
N THR A 123 -0.86 10.11 -8.77
CA THR A 123 -2.10 10.21 -9.55
C THR A 123 -3.32 9.87 -8.69
N ALA A 124 -3.20 8.85 -7.83
CA ALA A 124 -4.26 8.49 -6.90
C ALA A 124 -4.51 9.59 -5.86
N VAL A 125 -3.44 10.19 -5.29
CA VAL A 125 -3.56 11.34 -4.38
C VAL A 125 -4.29 12.50 -5.07
N ASP A 126 -3.88 12.87 -6.28
CA ASP A 126 -4.52 13.93 -7.05
C ASP A 126 -6.02 13.67 -7.21
N ALA A 127 -6.39 12.44 -7.57
CA ALA A 127 -7.80 12.08 -7.80
C ALA A 127 -8.66 12.08 -6.53
N VAL A 128 -8.14 11.58 -5.40
CA VAL A 128 -8.90 11.52 -4.14
C VAL A 128 -8.89 12.83 -3.35
N ALA A 129 -7.91 13.73 -3.59
CA ALA A 129 -7.81 15.03 -2.93
C ALA A 129 -8.57 16.13 -3.64
N MET A 130 -8.95 15.95 -4.91
CA MET A 130 -9.67 16.96 -5.68
C MET A 130 -11.06 17.25 -5.09
N GLU A 131 -11.42 18.53 -4.98
CA GLU A 131 -12.78 18.97 -4.69
C GLU A 131 -13.66 18.83 -5.95
N ALA A 132 -14.08 17.60 -6.27
CA ALA A 132 -14.97 17.35 -7.40
C ALA A 132 -16.16 16.48 -7.00
N TYR A 133 -17.32 16.74 -7.60
CA TYR A 133 -18.58 16.04 -7.28
C TYR A 133 -18.51 14.52 -7.58
N HIS A 134 -17.66 14.11 -8.51
CA HIS A 134 -17.49 12.71 -8.96
C HIS A 134 -16.06 12.19 -8.72
N ARG A 135 -15.37 12.69 -7.67
CA ARG A 135 -14.06 12.12 -7.32
C ARG A 135 -14.21 10.69 -6.81
N PRO A 136 -13.26 9.81 -7.06
CA PRO A 136 -13.23 8.50 -6.40
C PRO A 136 -12.98 8.68 -4.89
N ASP A 137 -13.62 7.83 -4.09
CA ASP A 137 -13.37 7.77 -2.64
C ASP A 137 -12.09 7.00 -2.35
N SER A 138 -11.78 6.02 -3.20
CA SER A 138 -10.58 5.19 -3.09
C SER A 138 -10.01 4.80 -4.45
N LEU A 139 -8.68 4.65 -4.51
CA LEU A 139 -7.97 4.15 -5.67
C LEU A 139 -6.93 3.10 -5.27
N PHE A 140 -6.90 1.98 -6.00
CA PHE A 140 -5.90 0.94 -5.86
C PHE A 140 -4.88 1.04 -7.00
N CYS A 141 -3.62 1.34 -6.66
CA CYS A 141 -2.52 1.42 -7.59
C CYS A 141 -1.87 0.04 -7.76
N LEU A 142 -1.99 -0.57 -8.93
CA LEU A 142 -1.35 -1.86 -9.23
C LEU A 142 0.11 -1.63 -9.62
N THR A 143 0.94 -1.38 -8.62
CA THR A 143 2.33 -0.96 -8.75
C THR A 143 3.32 -2.13 -8.78
N ARG A 144 4.41 -1.95 -9.52
CA ARG A 144 5.61 -2.76 -9.55
C ARG A 144 6.79 -1.88 -9.98
N PRO A 145 7.99 -1.99 -9.37
CA PRO A 145 8.32 -2.77 -8.16
C PRO A 145 7.58 -2.28 -6.91
N PRO A 146 7.67 -3.00 -5.77
CA PRO A 146 7.18 -2.52 -4.48
C PRO A 146 7.99 -1.32 -3.97
N GLY A 147 7.56 -0.69 -2.85
CA GLY A 147 8.18 0.54 -2.39
C GLY A 147 8.51 0.61 -0.89
N HIS A 148 7.78 -0.06 -0.02
CA HIS A 148 7.78 0.18 1.43
C HIS A 148 9.11 -0.11 2.13
N HIS A 149 9.99 -0.91 1.52
CA HIS A 149 11.33 -1.18 2.07
C HIS A 149 12.37 -0.13 1.69
N ALA A 150 12.14 0.73 0.68
CA ALA A 150 13.12 1.72 0.26
C ALA A 150 13.25 2.88 1.26
N PRO A 151 14.37 3.00 2.01
CA PRO A 151 14.64 4.13 2.90
C PRO A 151 15.14 5.33 2.09
N PRO A 152 15.56 6.45 2.74
CA PRO A 152 15.94 7.66 2.02
C PRO A 152 17.10 7.49 1.04
N ASP A 153 18.04 6.58 1.30
CA ASP A 153 19.37 6.58 0.67
C ASP A 153 19.79 5.27 0.01
N ARG A 154 18.94 4.23 -0.01
CA ARG A 154 19.27 2.91 -0.57
C ARG A 154 18.06 2.14 -1.07
N ALA A 155 18.28 1.22 -2.00
CA ALA A 155 17.33 0.20 -2.41
C ALA A 155 17.49 -1.03 -1.53
N MET A 156 16.40 -1.68 -1.16
CA MET A 156 16.41 -2.99 -0.49
C MET A 156 15.03 -3.64 -0.56
N GLY A 157 14.95 -4.96 -0.30
CA GLY A 157 13.68 -5.69 -0.25
C GLY A 157 12.87 -5.54 -1.54
N PHE A 158 13.53 -5.61 -2.70
CA PHE A 158 12.95 -5.43 -4.04
C PHE A 158 12.50 -4.00 -4.37
N CYS A 159 12.58 -3.06 -3.42
CA CYS A 159 12.06 -1.69 -3.54
C CYS A 159 13.14 -0.73 -4.05
N LEU A 160 12.75 0.12 -5.01
CA LEU A 160 13.60 1.17 -5.56
C LEU A 160 13.24 2.56 -5.02
N PHE A 161 11.96 2.93 -4.98
CA PHE A 161 11.48 4.17 -4.39
C PHE A 161 10.28 3.88 -3.47
N ASN A 162 10.17 4.62 -2.39
CA ASN A 162 9.08 4.48 -1.43
C ASN A 162 7.83 5.24 -1.91
N HIS A 163 6.95 4.55 -2.61
CA HIS A 163 5.78 5.14 -3.25
C HIS A 163 4.84 5.83 -2.27
N VAL A 164 4.57 5.19 -1.13
CA VAL A 164 3.62 5.71 -0.12
C VAL A 164 4.19 6.91 0.63
N SER A 165 5.49 6.92 0.93
CA SER A 165 6.15 8.05 1.57
C SER A 165 6.24 9.25 0.64
N VAL A 166 6.59 9.04 -0.65
CA VAL A 166 6.57 10.11 -1.65
C VAL A 166 5.16 10.65 -1.83
N ALA A 167 4.13 9.79 -1.85
CA ALA A 167 2.74 10.19 -1.96
C ALA A 167 2.26 11.01 -0.75
N ALA A 168 2.65 10.62 0.47
CA ALA A 168 2.34 11.37 1.69
C ALA A 168 2.94 12.79 1.64
N ARG A 169 4.24 12.89 1.34
CA ARG A 169 4.92 14.19 1.21
C ARG A 169 4.39 15.04 0.05
N TYR A 170 4.03 14.39 -1.05
CA TYR A 170 3.40 15.08 -2.17
C TYR A 170 2.03 15.66 -1.78
N ALA A 171 1.20 14.88 -1.10
CA ALA A 171 -0.10 15.32 -0.63
C ALA A 171 0.01 16.56 0.27
N GLN A 172 0.93 16.53 1.25
CA GLN A 172 1.20 17.64 2.16
C GLN A 172 1.71 18.90 1.44
N ALA A 173 2.52 18.72 0.39
CA ALA A 173 3.09 19.85 -0.35
C ALA A 173 2.12 20.47 -1.37
N THR A 174 1.11 19.71 -1.81
CA THR A 174 0.24 20.11 -2.95
C THR A 174 -1.17 20.50 -2.50
N TYR A 175 -1.65 19.88 -1.43
CA TYR A 175 -3.03 20.03 -0.93
C TYR A 175 -3.03 20.55 0.52
N PRO A 176 -4.14 21.08 1.05
CA PRO A 176 -4.25 21.49 2.45
C PRO A 176 -4.38 20.25 3.38
N ILE A 177 -3.44 19.33 3.26
CA ILE A 177 -3.34 18.08 4.02
C ILE A 177 -2.10 18.19 4.92
N GLU A 178 -2.32 18.23 6.22
CA GLU A 178 -1.26 18.32 7.24
C GLU A 178 -0.95 16.95 7.84
N ARG A 179 -1.98 16.11 8.05
CA ARG A 179 -1.85 14.79 8.68
C ARG A 179 -2.18 13.68 7.71
N VAL A 180 -1.21 12.81 7.48
CA VAL A 180 -1.37 11.61 6.64
C VAL A 180 -1.15 10.37 7.51
N ALA A 181 -2.02 9.37 7.37
CA ALA A 181 -1.77 8.06 7.97
C ALA A 181 -1.37 7.06 6.87
N ILE A 182 -0.35 6.25 7.14
CA ILE A 182 0.08 5.13 6.32
C ILE A 182 -0.13 3.86 7.13
N VAL A 183 -1.00 2.97 6.65
CA VAL A 183 -1.20 1.62 7.19
C VAL A 183 -0.55 0.64 6.24
N ASP A 184 0.34 -0.18 6.75
CA ASP A 184 1.07 -1.18 6.00
C ASP A 184 0.64 -2.57 6.49
N TRP A 185 0.07 -3.38 5.60
CA TRP A 185 -0.28 -4.77 5.89
C TRP A 185 0.50 -5.79 5.04
N ASP A 186 1.53 -5.34 4.32
CA ASP A 186 2.52 -6.25 3.77
C ASP A 186 3.05 -7.15 4.88
N VAL A 187 3.35 -8.40 4.56
CA VAL A 187 3.82 -9.36 5.56
C VAL A 187 5.18 -9.00 6.14
N HIS A 188 5.97 -8.23 5.38
CA HIS A 188 7.26 -7.70 5.82
C HIS A 188 7.10 -6.32 6.47
N HIS A 189 7.92 -6.02 7.45
CA HIS A 189 7.95 -4.69 8.04
C HIS A 189 8.37 -3.61 7.04
N GLY A 190 7.57 -2.56 6.88
CA GLY A 190 7.85 -1.42 6.00
C GLY A 190 8.93 -0.50 6.57
N ASN A 191 10.15 -1.03 6.73
CA ASN A 191 11.27 -0.35 7.37
C ASN A 191 11.68 0.95 6.68
N GLY A 192 11.53 1.03 5.35
CA GLY A 192 11.81 2.25 4.58
C GLY A 192 10.82 3.36 4.92
N THR A 193 9.54 3.03 4.99
CA THR A 193 8.50 3.99 5.40
C THR A 193 8.72 4.45 6.85
N GLN A 194 9.01 3.51 7.76
CA GLN A 194 9.38 3.84 9.14
C GLN A 194 10.57 4.80 9.18
N GLU A 195 11.67 4.52 8.47
CA GLU A 195 12.90 5.33 8.50
C GLU A 195 12.65 6.75 7.97
N ILE A 196 11.85 6.92 6.91
CA ILE A 196 11.54 8.21 6.29
C ILE A 196 10.72 9.13 7.24
N HIS A 197 9.85 8.54 8.07
CA HIS A 197 8.92 9.30 8.91
C HIS A 197 9.21 9.19 10.42
N TYR A 198 10.37 8.65 10.81
CA TYR A 198 10.64 8.25 12.19
C TYR A 198 10.66 9.39 13.20
N ASP A 199 10.93 10.61 12.78
CA ASP A 199 10.97 11.84 13.61
C ASP A 199 9.85 12.85 13.27
N ASP A 200 8.86 12.43 12.44
CA ASP A 200 7.84 13.32 11.90
C ASP A 200 6.42 13.01 12.41
N PRO A 201 5.84 13.88 13.26
CA PRO A 201 4.49 13.69 13.78
C PRO A 201 3.38 13.96 12.75
N SER A 202 3.69 14.52 11.59
CA SER A 202 2.71 14.79 10.53
C SER A 202 2.35 13.57 9.70
N VAL A 203 3.09 12.46 9.86
CA VAL A 203 2.79 11.17 9.24
C VAL A 203 2.74 10.08 10.31
N LEU A 204 1.56 9.52 10.53
CA LEU A 204 1.40 8.31 11.33
C LEU A 204 1.69 7.09 10.49
N PHE A 205 2.65 6.27 10.88
CA PHE A 205 2.92 4.96 10.25
C PHE A 205 2.52 3.81 11.17
N CYS A 206 1.73 2.87 10.65
CA CYS A 206 1.34 1.66 11.38
C CYS A 206 1.55 0.42 10.51
N SER A 207 2.44 -0.50 10.92
CA SER A 207 2.80 -1.70 10.17
C SER A 207 2.35 -2.97 10.89
N LEU A 208 1.58 -3.82 10.18
CA LEU A 208 1.19 -5.17 10.59
C LEU A 208 2.05 -6.16 9.83
N HIS A 209 2.98 -6.82 10.47
CA HIS A 209 3.96 -7.67 9.79
C HIS A 209 4.27 -8.94 10.59
N GLN A 210 4.70 -9.99 9.91
CA GLN A 210 5.16 -11.21 10.57
C GLN A 210 6.45 -10.97 11.34
N TRP A 211 6.52 -11.50 12.56
CA TRP A 211 7.73 -11.50 13.37
C TRP A 211 8.00 -12.88 13.98
N PRO A 212 9.24 -13.41 13.87
CA PRO A 212 10.38 -12.86 13.12
C PRO A 212 10.25 -13.07 11.61
N LEU A 213 10.69 -12.06 10.84
CA LEU A 213 10.82 -12.13 9.38
C LEU A 213 11.78 -11.03 8.89
N TYR A 214 12.11 -11.01 7.59
CA TYR A 214 12.83 -9.90 6.95
C TYR A 214 12.08 -8.57 7.18
N PRO A 215 12.74 -7.44 7.37
CA PRO A 215 14.19 -7.23 7.46
C PRO A 215 14.76 -7.38 8.88
N GLY A 216 13.98 -7.83 9.86
CA GLY A 216 14.40 -8.00 11.25
C GLY A 216 14.26 -6.72 12.09
N THR A 217 13.47 -5.75 11.62
CA THR A 217 13.06 -4.52 12.32
C THR A 217 11.55 -4.51 12.53
N GLY A 218 11.00 -3.48 13.19
CA GLY A 218 9.56 -3.36 13.45
C GLY A 218 9.12 -3.94 14.78
N TRP A 219 10.00 -3.91 15.78
CA TRP A 219 9.62 -4.37 17.11
C TRP A 219 8.86 -3.28 17.90
N LEU A 220 8.25 -3.67 19.01
CA LEU A 220 7.31 -2.86 19.84
C LEU A 220 7.90 -1.56 20.38
N GLU A 221 9.22 -1.51 20.58
CA GLU A 221 9.94 -0.35 21.11
C GLU A 221 10.33 0.68 20.04
N GLU A 222 10.19 0.33 18.76
CA GLU A 222 10.46 1.23 17.64
C GLU A 222 9.24 2.16 17.43
N THR A 223 9.13 3.21 18.26
CA THR A 223 7.94 4.09 18.33
C THR A 223 8.16 5.49 17.77
N GLY A 224 9.26 5.72 17.06
CA GLY A 224 9.67 7.04 16.58
C GLY A 224 10.67 7.73 17.49
N THR A 225 11.20 8.87 17.05
CA THR A 225 12.17 9.70 17.78
C THR A 225 11.77 11.18 17.73
N GLY A 226 12.31 11.96 18.68
CA GLY A 226 12.05 13.41 18.70
C GLY A 226 10.57 13.74 18.76
N GLU A 227 10.12 14.60 17.85
CA GLU A 227 8.70 14.97 17.71
C GLU A 227 7.83 13.84 17.14
N GLY A 228 8.43 12.91 16.40
CA GLY A 228 7.78 11.71 15.85
C GLY A 228 7.57 10.58 16.87
N THR A 229 7.95 10.77 18.15
CA THR A 229 7.76 9.75 19.19
C THR A 229 6.28 9.44 19.40
N GLY A 230 5.88 8.19 19.18
CA GLY A 230 4.50 7.71 19.24
C GLY A 230 3.80 7.68 17.88
N PHE A 231 4.37 8.26 16.83
CA PHE A 231 3.78 8.28 15.48
C PHE A 231 4.27 7.13 14.58
N ASN A 232 5.10 6.24 15.12
CA ASN A 232 5.46 4.95 14.53
C ASN A 232 4.87 3.83 15.40
N ALA A 233 4.02 2.99 14.85
CA ALA A 233 3.31 1.93 15.54
C ALA A 233 3.54 0.58 14.84
N ASN A 234 4.17 -0.36 15.52
CA ASN A 234 4.46 -1.69 15.01
C ASN A 234 3.55 -2.74 15.65
N VAL A 235 2.98 -3.61 14.82
CA VAL A 235 2.15 -4.75 15.19
C VAL A 235 2.85 -6.02 14.71
N PRO A 236 3.92 -6.47 15.40
CA PRO A 236 4.63 -7.70 15.03
C PRO A 236 3.77 -8.93 15.34
N MET A 237 3.36 -9.64 14.31
CA MET A 237 2.42 -10.77 14.37
C MET A 237 3.19 -12.10 14.35
N PRO A 238 2.86 -13.09 15.19
CA PRO A 238 3.47 -14.41 15.10
C PRO A 238 3.12 -15.09 13.77
N PRO A 239 3.94 -16.04 13.29
CA PRO A 239 3.58 -16.87 12.15
C PRO A 239 2.25 -17.60 12.35
N GLY A 240 1.49 -17.82 11.27
CA GLY A 240 0.20 -18.49 11.30
C GLY A 240 -1.00 -17.61 11.59
N CYS A 241 -0.82 -16.30 11.73
CA CYS A 241 -1.95 -15.36 11.82
C CYS A 241 -2.74 -15.35 10.52
N GLY A 242 -4.05 -15.48 10.63
CA GLY A 242 -4.97 -15.45 9.50
C GLY A 242 -5.96 -14.30 9.58
N ASP A 243 -7.09 -14.46 8.88
CA ASP A 243 -8.13 -13.43 8.77
C ASP A 243 -8.53 -12.87 10.14
N ARG A 244 -8.75 -13.75 11.11
CA ARG A 244 -9.20 -13.36 12.45
C ARG A 244 -8.19 -12.44 13.12
N GLU A 245 -6.91 -12.81 13.13
CA GLU A 245 -5.86 -12.06 13.82
C GLU A 245 -5.59 -10.71 13.16
N TYR A 246 -5.58 -10.66 11.82
CA TYR A 246 -5.44 -9.39 11.09
C TYR A 246 -6.63 -8.47 11.33
N LEU A 247 -7.86 -9.00 11.30
CA LEU A 247 -9.05 -8.19 11.56
C LEU A 247 -9.12 -7.72 13.02
N GLU A 248 -8.70 -8.57 13.97
CA GLU A 248 -8.60 -8.19 15.38
C GLU A 248 -7.54 -7.11 15.61
N ALA A 249 -6.38 -7.19 14.92
CA ALA A 249 -5.36 -6.14 14.94
C ALA A 249 -5.88 -4.81 14.40
N LEU A 250 -6.60 -4.85 13.27
CA LEU A 250 -7.23 -3.66 12.71
C LEU A 250 -8.25 -3.05 13.67
N ASP A 251 -9.15 -3.87 14.21
CA ASP A 251 -10.25 -3.40 15.06
C ASP A 251 -9.78 -2.92 16.44
N ALA A 252 -8.77 -3.59 17.03
CA ALA A 252 -8.30 -3.30 18.39
C ALA A 252 -7.12 -2.31 18.46
N VAL A 253 -6.40 -2.10 17.35
CA VAL A 253 -5.19 -1.25 17.34
C VAL A 253 -5.28 -0.18 16.28
N VAL A 254 -5.39 -0.57 15.00
CA VAL A 254 -5.24 0.37 13.88
C VAL A 254 -6.37 1.39 13.84
N LEU A 255 -7.62 0.94 13.87
CA LEU A 255 -8.77 1.85 13.80
C LEU A 255 -8.84 2.82 15.00
N PRO A 256 -8.66 2.40 16.26
CA PRO A 256 -8.56 3.33 17.38
C PRO A 256 -7.40 4.33 17.24
N LEU A 257 -6.25 3.88 16.72
CA LEU A 257 -5.09 4.74 16.49
C LEU A 257 -5.38 5.78 15.39
N LEU A 258 -5.96 5.36 14.28
CA LEU A 258 -6.39 6.26 13.20
C LEU A 258 -7.46 7.26 13.68
N ASP A 259 -8.38 6.80 14.53
CA ASP A 259 -9.44 7.65 15.09
C ASP A 259 -8.87 8.76 15.97
N ALA A 260 -7.89 8.43 16.80
CA ALA A 260 -7.20 9.38 17.68
C ALA A 260 -6.27 10.34 16.92
N TYR A 261 -5.59 9.87 15.88
CA TYR A 261 -4.71 10.69 15.03
C TYR A 261 -5.46 11.66 14.14
N ASP A 262 -6.68 11.31 13.71
CA ASP A 262 -7.56 12.11 12.84
C ASP A 262 -6.86 12.54 11.53
N PRO A 263 -6.46 11.58 10.66
CA PRO A 263 -5.79 11.88 9.40
C PRO A 263 -6.71 12.58 8.39
N GLN A 264 -6.13 13.33 7.48
CA GLN A 264 -6.82 14.00 6.36
C GLN A 264 -6.65 13.23 5.04
N LEU A 265 -5.75 12.26 5.01
CA LEU A 265 -5.54 11.30 3.93
C LEU A 265 -5.12 9.96 4.54
N LEU A 266 -5.70 8.87 4.04
CA LEU A 266 -5.29 7.52 4.40
C LEU A 266 -4.59 6.87 3.19
N ILE A 267 -3.38 6.36 3.40
CA ILE A 267 -2.62 5.58 2.42
C ILE A 267 -2.41 4.18 2.99
N VAL A 268 -2.51 3.18 2.14
CA VAL A 268 -2.27 1.78 2.52
C VAL A 268 -1.16 1.19 1.65
N SER A 269 -0.09 0.71 2.27
CA SER A 269 0.85 -0.22 1.67
C SER A 269 0.23 -1.61 1.71
N ALA A 270 -0.20 -2.09 0.56
CA ALA A 270 -1.00 -3.30 0.44
C ALA A 270 -0.17 -4.42 -0.18
N GLY A 271 0.61 -5.15 0.64
CA GLY A 271 1.21 -6.41 0.25
C GLY A 271 0.18 -7.54 0.31
N GLN A 272 0.27 -8.48 -0.62
CA GLN A 272 -0.58 -9.68 -0.66
C GLN A 272 0.17 -10.93 -0.19
N ASP A 273 1.39 -10.78 0.28
CA ASP A 273 2.28 -11.84 0.75
C ASP A 273 1.94 -12.37 2.15
N CYS A 274 1.02 -11.75 2.87
CA CYS A 274 0.39 -12.39 4.03
C CYS A 274 -0.68 -13.44 3.64
N HIS A 275 -0.94 -13.66 2.34
CA HIS A 275 -1.84 -14.71 1.85
C HIS A 275 -1.29 -16.10 2.17
N ALA A 276 -2.18 -17.03 2.56
CA ALA A 276 -1.84 -18.40 3.00
C ALA A 276 -1.01 -19.22 1.99
N ALA A 277 -1.03 -18.87 0.72
CA ALA A 277 -0.27 -19.54 -0.34
C ALA A 277 0.98 -18.78 -0.79
N ASP A 278 1.36 -17.70 -0.13
CA ASP A 278 2.56 -16.96 -0.51
C ASP A 278 3.82 -17.74 -0.13
N PRO A 279 4.82 -17.82 -1.02
CA PRO A 279 6.04 -18.60 -0.75
C PRO A 279 7.04 -17.92 0.18
N LEU A 280 6.91 -16.62 0.49
CA LEU A 280 7.90 -15.86 1.23
C LEU A 280 7.56 -15.65 2.72
N ALA A 281 6.35 -16.09 3.15
CA ALA A 281 5.91 -15.91 4.52
C ALA A 281 5.11 -17.11 5.05
N ASN A 282 4.67 -17.01 6.31
CA ASN A 282 3.93 -18.07 6.97
C ASN A 282 2.63 -17.55 7.59
N GLN A 283 2.02 -16.52 7.00
CA GLN A 283 0.70 -16.06 7.41
C GLN A 283 -0.39 -16.82 6.65
N MET A 284 -1.64 -16.70 7.13
CA MET A 284 -2.76 -17.52 6.69
C MET A 284 -3.98 -16.67 6.32
N VAL A 285 -3.75 -15.48 5.73
CA VAL A 285 -4.83 -14.60 5.30
C VAL A 285 -5.43 -15.13 4.00
N SER A 286 -6.77 -15.20 3.94
CA SER A 286 -7.51 -15.58 2.74
C SER A 286 -7.89 -14.37 1.89
N ALA A 287 -8.29 -14.57 0.63
CA ALA A 287 -8.83 -13.50 -0.21
C ALA A 287 -10.03 -12.79 0.45
N ALA A 288 -10.86 -13.51 1.20
CA ALA A 288 -11.96 -12.94 1.99
C ALA A 288 -11.44 -12.06 3.13
N GLY A 289 -10.33 -12.45 3.77
CA GLY A 289 -9.63 -11.65 4.77
C GLY A 289 -9.14 -10.33 4.21
N PHE A 290 -8.47 -10.34 3.06
CA PHE A 290 -8.04 -9.11 2.36
C PHE A 290 -9.22 -8.19 2.02
N ARG A 291 -10.33 -8.77 1.52
CA ARG A 291 -11.55 -8.00 1.29
C ARG A 291 -12.05 -7.34 2.58
N ALA A 292 -12.08 -8.07 3.69
CA ALA A 292 -12.56 -7.55 4.96
C ALA A 292 -11.61 -6.47 5.56
N MET A 293 -10.30 -6.58 5.33
CA MET A 293 -9.33 -5.53 5.69
C MET A 293 -9.57 -4.26 4.87
N ALA A 294 -9.72 -4.39 3.54
CA ALA A 294 -10.00 -3.29 2.64
C ALA A 294 -11.33 -2.59 2.97
N GLN A 295 -12.37 -3.35 3.34
CA GLN A 295 -13.66 -2.81 3.79
C GLN A 295 -13.53 -1.91 5.03
N ARG A 296 -12.66 -2.29 5.99
CA ARG A 296 -12.41 -1.48 7.20
C ARG A 296 -11.75 -0.15 6.86
N MET A 297 -10.74 -0.18 6.00
CA MET A 297 -10.06 1.06 5.56
C MET A 297 -11.02 1.96 4.77
N ALA A 298 -11.82 1.40 3.87
CA ALA A 298 -12.82 2.15 3.10
C ALA A 298 -13.91 2.73 4.00
N ALA A 299 -14.40 1.97 4.97
CA ALA A 299 -15.41 2.43 5.93
C ALA A 299 -14.87 3.57 6.81
N PHE A 300 -13.64 3.46 7.30
CA PHE A 300 -12.97 4.53 8.06
C PHE A 300 -12.84 5.80 7.22
N ALA A 301 -12.27 5.70 6.01
CA ALA A 301 -12.05 6.85 5.14
C ALA A 301 -13.38 7.52 4.75
N SER A 302 -14.39 6.74 4.39
CA SER A 302 -15.73 7.24 4.05
C SER A 302 -16.41 7.93 5.25
N GLY A 303 -16.33 7.34 6.45
CA GLY A 303 -16.88 7.92 7.68
C GLY A 303 -16.24 9.27 8.03
N ARG A 304 -14.98 9.47 7.70
CA ARG A 304 -14.22 10.71 7.89
C ARG A 304 -14.28 11.64 6.67
N LYS A 305 -14.81 11.18 5.53
CA LYS A 305 -14.86 11.89 4.24
C LYS A 305 -13.48 12.26 3.70
N ILE A 306 -12.48 11.44 3.97
CA ILE A 306 -11.12 11.58 3.47
C ILE A 306 -10.86 10.66 2.29
N GLY A 307 -9.84 10.96 1.49
CA GLY A 307 -9.40 10.11 0.39
C GLY A 307 -8.66 8.86 0.91
N LEU A 308 -8.78 7.76 0.16
CA LEU A 308 -8.06 6.52 0.41
C LEU A 308 -7.23 6.12 -0.81
N VAL A 309 -5.92 6.01 -0.63
CA VAL A 309 -4.98 5.51 -1.66
C VAL A 309 -4.43 4.17 -1.20
N VAL A 310 -4.56 3.15 -2.01
CA VAL A 310 -4.02 1.81 -1.76
C VAL A 310 -2.94 1.54 -2.79
N VAL A 311 -1.76 1.13 -2.35
CA VAL A 311 -0.59 0.90 -3.20
C VAL A 311 -0.17 -0.56 -3.06
N HIS A 312 -0.14 -1.28 -4.17
CA HIS A 312 0.29 -2.68 -4.21
C HIS A 312 1.78 -2.79 -3.89
N GLU A 313 2.13 -3.65 -2.94
CA GLU A 313 3.51 -3.91 -2.52
C GLU A 313 3.92 -5.35 -2.86
N GLY A 314 4.21 -6.19 -1.86
CA GLY A 314 4.54 -7.59 -2.00
C GLY A 314 3.37 -8.48 -2.47
N GLY A 315 3.60 -9.76 -2.48
CA GLY A 315 2.71 -10.79 -3.01
C GLY A 315 3.36 -11.51 -4.20
N TYR A 316 3.70 -12.78 -3.98
CA TYR A 316 4.62 -13.51 -4.90
C TYR A 316 4.01 -14.81 -5.43
N ASN A 317 2.78 -15.12 -5.05
CA ASN A 317 2.05 -16.22 -5.65
C ASN A 317 1.16 -15.71 -6.80
N VAL A 318 1.69 -15.77 -8.03
CA VAL A 318 1.02 -15.28 -9.24
C VAL A 318 -0.35 -15.95 -9.52
N ALA A 319 -0.61 -17.12 -8.95
CA ALA A 319 -1.89 -17.80 -9.13
C ALA A 319 -2.99 -17.24 -8.22
N THR A 320 -2.63 -16.68 -7.06
CA THR A 320 -3.60 -16.14 -6.09
C THR A 320 -3.79 -14.64 -6.20
N LEU A 321 -2.76 -13.89 -6.62
CA LEU A 321 -2.84 -12.42 -6.78
C LEU A 321 -4.09 -11.93 -7.51
N PRO A 322 -4.52 -12.53 -8.65
CA PRO A 322 -5.69 -12.04 -9.38
C PRO A 322 -6.97 -11.99 -8.54
N GLN A 323 -7.20 -13.01 -7.71
CA GLN A 323 -8.40 -13.02 -6.87
C GLN A 323 -8.25 -12.19 -5.61
N VAL A 324 -7.05 -12.11 -5.03
CA VAL A 324 -6.78 -11.29 -3.83
C VAL A 324 -6.95 -9.81 -4.15
N ASP A 325 -6.35 -9.32 -5.24
CA ASP A 325 -6.48 -7.92 -5.65
C ASP A 325 -7.93 -7.57 -6.06
N HIS A 326 -8.64 -8.50 -6.71
CA HIS A 326 -10.06 -8.33 -6.99
C HIS A 326 -10.90 -8.27 -5.69
N ALA A 327 -10.56 -9.09 -4.69
CA ALA A 327 -11.20 -9.06 -3.38
C ALA A 327 -10.97 -7.73 -2.65
N ILE A 328 -9.73 -7.19 -2.71
CA ILE A 328 -9.41 -5.86 -2.17
C ILE A 328 -10.30 -4.79 -2.83
N LEU A 329 -10.38 -4.77 -4.16
CA LEU A 329 -11.26 -3.83 -4.89
C LEU A 329 -12.73 -4.00 -4.51
N GLY A 330 -13.21 -5.23 -4.32
CA GLY A 330 -14.55 -5.51 -3.81
C GLY A 330 -14.77 -4.93 -2.42
N GLY A 331 -13.78 -5.03 -1.56
CA GLY A 331 -13.78 -4.42 -0.22
C GLY A 331 -13.83 -2.90 -0.25
N LEU A 332 -13.02 -2.28 -1.11
CA LEU A 332 -12.96 -0.82 -1.30
C LEU A 332 -14.26 -0.27 -1.88
N GLY A 333 -14.81 -0.95 -2.89
CA GLY A 333 -16.01 -0.50 -3.60
C GLY A 333 -17.34 -0.98 -3.02
N GLY A 334 -17.31 -1.83 -1.97
CA GLY A 334 -18.52 -2.36 -1.33
C GLY A 334 -19.33 -3.32 -2.22
N PHE A 335 -18.67 -4.04 -3.16
CA PHE A 335 -19.31 -5.02 -4.03
C PHE A 335 -18.81 -6.44 -3.76
N GLU A 336 -19.67 -7.43 -4.00
CA GLU A 336 -19.29 -8.84 -3.89
C GLU A 336 -18.41 -9.25 -5.08
N THR A 337 -17.38 -10.04 -4.79
CA THR A 337 -16.49 -10.63 -5.79
C THR A 337 -16.60 -12.14 -5.72
N ASP A 338 -16.50 -12.79 -6.87
CA ASP A 338 -16.43 -14.26 -6.92
C ASP A 338 -15.04 -14.71 -6.46
N LEU A 339 -15.00 -15.31 -5.26
CA LEU A 339 -13.76 -15.76 -4.60
C LEU A 339 -13.69 -17.28 -4.62
N GLU A 340 -12.86 -17.82 -5.50
CA GLU A 340 -12.44 -19.22 -5.51
C GLU A 340 -11.08 -19.36 -4.81
N ASP A 341 -11.05 -19.18 -3.49
CA ASP A 341 -9.82 -19.31 -2.72
C ASP A 341 -9.75 -20.69 -2.04
N PRO A 342 -8.92 -21.63 -2.55
CA PRO A 342 -8.80 -22.95 -1.95
C PRO A 342 -8.13 -22.93 -0.57
N PHE A 343 -7.52 -21.83 -0.19
CA PHE A 343 -6.89 -21.62 1.11
C PHE A 343 -7.82 -20.88 2.07
N ALA A 344 -9.09 -20.69 1.65
CA ALA A 344 -10.08 -19.96 2.42
C ALA A 344 -10.40 -20.66 3.74
N ALA A 345 -10.49 -19.86 4.75
CA ALA A 345 -11.19 -20.00 6.02
C ALA A 345 -10.94 -21.27 6.84
N GLY A 346 -10.43 -21.09 8.02
CA GLY A 346 -10.35 -22.13 9.06
C GLY A 346 -8.97 -22.40 9.61
N ALA A 347 -8.02 -21.49 9.37
CA ALA A 347 -6.75 -21.53 10.09
C ALA A 347 -7.03 -21.58 11.61
N PRO A 348 -6.39 -22.49 12.36
CA PRO A 348 -6.51 -22.47 13.82
C PRO A 348 -6.01 -21.15 14.36
N PRO A 349 -6.44 -20.72 15.57
CA PRO A 349 -5.90 -19.53 16.20
C PRO A 349 -4.39 -19.57 16.25
N ALA A 350 -3.73 -18.47 15.83
CA ALA A 350 -2.28 -18.37 15.86
C ALA A 350 -1.78 -18.45 17.31
N GLU A 351 -0.85 -19.35 17.56
CA GLU A 351 -0.26 -19.51 18.89
C GLU A 351 0.45 -18.21 19.33
N GLY A 352 0.22 -17.79 20.55
CA GLY A 352 0.82 -16.58 21.11
C GLY A 352 0.19 -15.25 20.69
N TRP A 353 -0.77 -15.25 19.77
CA TRP A 353 -1.39 -13.99 19.31
C TRP A 353 -2.10 -13.20 20.43
N PRO A 354 -2.93 -13.77 21.32
CA PRO A 354 -3.58 -12.99 22.37
C PRO A 354 -2.59 -12.26 23.29
N GLN A 355 -1.46 -12.89 23.59
CA GLN A 355 -0.37 -12.28 24.38
C GLN A 355 0.29 -11.16 23.59
N ARG A 356 0.59 -11.38 22.31
CA ARG A 356 1.19 -10.39 21.43
C ARG A 356 0.29 -9.18 21.26
N LEU A 357 -1.00 -9.38 21.01
CA LEU A 357 -1.96 -8.26 20.92
C LEU A 357 -1.99 -7.43 22.21
N ALA A 358 -1.96 -8.08 23.38
CA ALA A 358 -1.89 -7.38 24.65
C ALA A 358 -0.58 -6.59 24.83
N GLU A 359 0.56 -7.10 24.31
CA GLU A 359 1.84 -6.39 24.30
C GLU A 359 1.81 -5.18 23.36
N VAL A 360 1.30 -5.34 22.14
CA VAL A 360 1.11 -4.28 21.14
C VAL A 360 0.26 -3.15 21.73
N ARG A 361 -0.93 -3.48 22.25
CA ARG A 361 -1.83 -2.49 22.84
C ARG A 361 -1.18 -1.74 23.99
N ARG A 362 -0.41 -2.42 24.81
CA ARG A 362 0.33 -1.81 25.94
C ARG A 362 1.45 -0.90 25.45
N ALA A 363 2.17 -1.28 24.38
CA ALA A 363 3.25 -0.47 23.82
C ALA A 363 2.71 0.81 23.19
N ILE A 364 1.76 0.69 22.27
CA ILE A 364 1.14 1.81 21.55
C ILE A 364 0.32 2.68 22.52
N GLY A 365 -0.41 2.05 23.45
CA GLY A 365 -1.22 2.74 24.47
C GLY A 365 -0.45 3.59 25.47
N ARG A 366 0.89 3.60 25.44
CA ARG A 366 1.72 4.57 26.17
C ARG A 366 1.63 5.97 25.56
N HIS A 367 1.48 6.03 24.24
CA HIS A 367 1.38 7.26 23.46
C HIS A 367 -0.07 7.58 23.09
N TRP A 368 -0.87 6.54 22.85
CA TRP A 368 -2.26 6.59 22.39
C TRP A 368 -3.18 5.83 23.36
N PRO A 369 -3.71 6.49 24.41
CA PRO A 369 -4.57 5.84 25.41
C PRO A 369 -5.79 5.14 24.84
N GLU A 370 -6.27 5.55 23.66
CA GLU A 370 -7.43 5.02 22.94
C GLU A 370 -7.21 3.57 22.48
N VAL A 371 -5.96 3.13 22.36
CA VAL A 371 -5.56 1.76 21.95
C VAL A 371 -5.48 0.78 23.13
N ARG A 372 -5.65 1.22 24.39
CA ARG A 372 -5.53 0.39 25.60
C ARG A 372 -6.61 -0.68 25.74
#